data_f6c2ef83928633791e0f74413f580de3
#
_entry.id   f6c2ef83928633791e0f74413f580de3
#
_cell.length_a   1.000
_cell.length_b   1.000
_cell.length_c   1.000
_cell.angle_alpha   90.00
_cell.angle_beta   90.00
_cell.angle_gamma   90.00
#
_symmetry.space_group_name_H-M   'P 1'
#
loop_
_entity.id
_entity.type
_entity.pdbx_description
1 polymer ?
#
loop_
_entity_poly.entity_id
_entity_poly.type
_entity_poly.pdbx_seq_one_letter_code
_entity_poly.pdbx_strand_id
1 'polypeptide(L)'
;KIMKSNNKYFNEGDYVSGWGGVQDYTITNGESFQKINDNKVSKESYLGVLGMPGFTAYFGILREGQIKDGDTVVVSAAAGAVGSVVGQIAKIKGCKVIGIAGGEEKCKYVTEDLKFDYCLDYKNDNFFSELKDKCKDGVDVYFDNVGGNLLNHMLIFISKGARIVICGAISQYNSHKVIGPSNYLSLLVNRASMKGMVVFDYAKDYGMAQKEMRDWILEGKLKSNEDIYEG
;
A
#
# COMPACT_ATOMS: atom_id res chain seq x y z
N LYS A 1 -7.50 -24.15 -3.65
CA LYS A 1 -7.39 -25.44 -2.94
C LYS A 1 -6.79 -26.49 -3.86
N ILE A 2 -5.87 -27.32 -3.37
CA ILE A 2 -5.31 -28.46 -4.13
C ILE A 2 -6.37 -29.54 -4.25
N MET A 3 -6.71 -29.90 -5.48
CA MET A 3 -7.68 -30.97 -5.76
C MET A 3 -7.01 -32.33 -5.91
N LYS A 4 -5.85 -32.39 -6.56
CA LYS A 4 -4.99 -33.58 -6.68
C LYS A 4 -3.54 -33.16 -6.70
N SER A 5 -2.63 -33.97 -6.14
CA SER A 5 -1.20 -33.70 -6.14
C SER A 5 -0.36 -34.96 -6.31
N ASN A 6 0.60 -34.88 -7.21
CA ASN A 6 1.73 -35.82 -7.29
C ASN A 6 3.03 -35.15 -6.79
N ASN A 7 2.96 -33.91 -6.28
CA ASN A 7 4.11 -33.15 -5.78
C ASN A 7 4.30 -33.45 -4.29
N LYS A 8 5.52 -33.79 -3.90
CA LYS A 8 5.85 -34.17 -2.50
C LYS A 8 5.67 -33.03 -1.48
N TYR A 9 5.57 -31.78 -1.93
CA TYR A 9 5.41 -30.61 -1.04
C TYR A 9 3.95 -30.20 -0.81
N PHE A 10 3.02 -30.73 -1.62
CA PHE A 10 1.62 -30.34 -1.57
C PHE A 10 0.72 -31.58 -1.46
N ASN A 11 -0.24 -31.53 -0.55
CA ASN A 11 -1.23 -32.57 -0.36
C ASN A 11 -2.60 -32.13 -0.91
N GLU A 12 -3.45 -33.11 -1.25
CA GLU A 12 -4.86 -32.83 -1.52
C GLU A 12 -5.51 -32.13 -0.32
N GLY A 13 -6.30 -31.11 -0.59
CA GLY A 13 -6.94 -30.29 0.45
C GLY A 13 -6.12 -29.07 0.92
N ASP A 14 -4.82 -29.01 0.64
CA ASP A 14 -4.01 -27.84 0.98
C ASP A 14 -4.52 -26.57 0.28
N TYR A 15 -4.42 -25.45 0.98
CA TYR A 15 -4.61 -24.13 0.38
C TYR A 15 -3.26 -23.54 -0.03
N VAL A 16 -3.26 -22.92 -1.19
CA VAL A 16 -2.05 -22.31 -1.76
C VAL A 16 -2.37 -20.93 -2.32
N SER A 17 -1.40 -20.04 -2.29
CA SER A 17 -1.40 -18.74 -2.98
C SER A 17 -0.33 -18.76 -4.06
N GLY A 18 -0.60 -18.19 -5.24
CA GLY A 18 0.35 -18.14 -6.34
C GLY A 18 -0.29 -17.79 -7.68
N TRP A 19 0.50 -17.88 -8.74
CA TRP A 19 0.09 -17.50 -10.09
C TRP A 19 -0.59 -18.66 -10.81
N GLY A 20 -1.91 -18.78 -10.65
CA GLY A 20 -2.72 -19.82 -11.29
C GLY A 20 -3.62 -19.34 -12.43
N GLY A 21 -3.62 -18.04 -12.73
CA GLY A 21 -4.58 -17.42 -13.64
C GLY A 21 -5.96 -17.22 -13.00
N VAL A 22 -6.86 -16.53 -13.71
CA VAL A 22 -8.27 -16.34 -13.31
C VAL A 22 -9.08 -17.43 -13.97
N GLN A 23 -9.25 -18.56 -13.29
CA GLN A 23 -9.92 -19.77 -13.80
C GLN A 23 -10.32 -20.70 -12.64
N ASP A 24 -11.26 -21.59 -12.88
CA ASP A 24 -11.75 -22.54 -11.89
C ASP A 24 -10.70 -23.58 -11.47
N TYR A 25 -9.90 -24.05 -12.43
CA TYR A 25 -8.85 -25.05 -12.22
C TYR A 25 -7.58 -24.68 -12.97
N THR A 26 -6.44 -24.95 -12.35
CA THR A 26 -5.13 -24.85 -12.99
C THR A 26 -4.31 -26.12 -12.76
N ILE A 27 -3.44 -26.45 -13.72
CA ILE A 27 -2.45 -27.51 -13.60
C ILE A 27 -1.08 -26.85 -13.52
N THR A 28 -0.27 -27.23 -12.55
CA THR A 28 1.02 -26.59 -12.28
C THR A 28 2.03 -27.60 -11.72
N ASN A 29 3.32 -27.31 -11.87
CA ASN A 29 4.39 -28.04 -11.17
C ASN A 29 4.57 -27.62 -9.70
N GLY A 30 3.88 -26.54 -9.27
CA GLY A 30 3.89 -26.02 -7.89
C GLY A 30 4.95 -24.97 -7.61
N GLU A 31 5.90 -24.68 -8.52
CA GLU A 31 7.01 -23.75 -8.26
C GLU A 31 6.57 -22.31 -7.97
N SER A 32 5.45 -21.87 -8.57
CA SER A 32 4.89 -20.53 -8.37
C SER A 32 3.86 -20.45 -7.24
N PHE A 33 3.73 -21.52 -6.43
CA PHE A 33 2.74 -21.59 -5.37
C PHE A 33 3.38 -21.73 -4.01
N GLN A 34 2.83 -20.99 -3.05
CA GLN A 34 3.18 -21.06 -1.63
C GLN A 34 2.03 -21.67 -0.85
N LYS A 35 2.34 -22.65 0.01
CA LYS A 35 1.34 -23.27 0.88
C LYS A 35 0.94 -22.31 2.01
N ILE A 36 -0.36 -22.19 2.23
CA ILE A 36 -0.93 -21.45 3.34
C ILE A 36 -1.12 -22.44 4.50
N ASN A 37 -0.27 -22.35 5.52
CA ASN A 37 -0.27 -23.26 6.66
C ASN A 37 -0.90 -22.63 7.92
N ASP A 38 -1.49 -21.45 7.80
CA ASP A 38 -2.01 -20.70 8.93
C ASP A 38 -3.54 -20.77 9.00
N ASN A 39 -4.05 -21.15 10.15
CA ASN A 39 -5.48 -21.20 10.44
C ASN A 39 -5.96 -20.03 11.33
N LYS A 40 -5.04 -19.11 11.71
CA LYS A 40 -5.34 -18.00 12.62
C LYS A 40 -5.72 -16.72 11.91
N VAL A 41 -5.35 -16.59 10.64
CA VAL A 41 -5.73 -15.49 9.76
C VAL A 41 -6.55 -16.02 8.58
N SER A 42 -7.37 -15.17 7.97
CA SER A 42 -8.17 -15.53 6.81
C SER A 42 -7.27 -15.93 5.63
N LYS A 43 -7.72 -16.86 4.81
CA LYS A 43 -6.95 -17.28 3.62
C LYS A 43 -6.90 -16.19 2.56
N GLU A 44 -7.94 -15.40 2.49
CA GLU A 44 -8.13 -14.27 1.59
C GLU A 44 -7.06 -13.21 1.84
N SER A 45 -6.61 -13.03 3.09
CA SER A 45 -5.51 -12.12 3.45
C SER A 45 -4.22 -12.38 2.66
N TYR A 46 -3.98 -13.62 2.21
CA TYR A 46 -2.81 -13.98 1.40
C TYR A 46 -2.88 -13.48 -0.05
N LEU A 47 -4.03 -12.97 -0.50
CA LEU A 47 -4.17 -12.23 -1.76
C LEU A 47 -4.07 -10.71 -1.55
N GLY A 48 -4.27 -10.24 -0.33
CA GLY A 48 -4.26 -8.84 0.09
C GLY A 48 -3.05 -8.48 0.96
N VAL A 49 -3.31 -8.25 2.24
CA VAL A 49 -2.33 -7.74 3.22
C VAL A 49 -1.14 -8.67 3.46
N LEU A 50 -1.30 -9.98 3.35
CA LEU A 50 -0.20 -10.97 3.46
C LEU A 50 0.32 -11.44 2.09
N GLY A 51 -0.07 -10.78 1.03
CA GLY A 51 0.34 -11.04 -0.35
C GLY A 51 1.02 -9.84 -0.99
N MET A 52 0.90 -9.76 -2.32
CA MET A 52 1.57 -8.73 -3.13
C MET A 52 1.26 -7.29 -2.69
N PRO A 53 0.00 -6.89 -2.44
CA PRO A 53 -0.30 -5.54 -1.97
C PRO A 53 0.35 -5.23 -0.62
N GLY A 54 0.32 -6.18 0.32
CA GLY A 54 0.97 -6.02 1.63
C GLY A 54 2.47 -5.91 1.53
N PHE A 55 3.13 -6.75 0.73
CA PHE A 55 4.59 -6.65 0.50
C PHE A 55 4.97 -5.32 -0.13
N THR A 56 4.17 -4.85 -1.10
CA THR A 56 4.37 -3.54 -1.73
C THR A 56 4.29 -2.42 -0.69
N ALA A 57 3.29 -2.46 0.18
CA ALA A 57 3.14 -1.50 1.26
C ALA A 57 4.32 -1.57 2.25
N TYR A 58 4.64 -2.77 2.72
CA TYR A 58 5.68 -3.01 3.72
C TYR A 58 7.05 -2.51 3.26
N PHE A 59 7.53 -2.98 2.11
CA PHE A 59 8.84 -2.58 1.60
C PHE A 59 8.86 -1.13 1.14
N GLY A 60 7.78 -0.67 0.49
CA GLY A 60 7.70 0.71 0.04
C GLY A 60 7.77 1.72 1.18
N ILE A 61 7.05 1.50 2.27
CA ILE A 61 7.06 2.47 3.37
C ILE A 61 8.26 2.32 4.31
N LEU A 62 8.70 1.08 4.59
CA LEU A 62 9.77 0.84 5.56
C LEU A 62 11.17 0.93 4.93
N ARG A 63 11.36 0.40 3.70
CA ARG A 63 12.68 0.37 3.05
C ARG A 63 12.94 1.60 2.20
N GLU A 64 11.94 2.03 1.43
CA GLU A 64 12.07 3.18 0.55
C GLU A 64 11.64 4.49 1.23
N GLY A 65 10.51 4.49 1.90
CA GLY A 65 10.02 5.62 2.70
C GLY A 65 10.85 5.88 3.95
N GLN A 66 11.47 4.85 4.52
CA GLN A 66 12.33 4.93 5.72
C GLN A 66 11.69 5.76 6.84
N ILE A 67 10.41 5.49 7.09
CA ILE A 67 9.62 6.24 8.07
C ILE A 67 10.23 6.14 9.48
N LYS A 68 10.05 7.21 10.26
CA LYS A 68 10.48 7.33 11.64
C LYS A 68 9.31 7.74 12.52
N ASP A 69 9.39 7.44 13.78
CA ASP A 69 8.44 7.94 14.77
C ASP A 69 8.32 9.47 14.70
N GLY A 70 7.09 9.96 14.66
CA GLY A 70 6.78 11.38 14.52
C GLY A 70 6.76 11.92 13.08
N ASP A 71 7.17 11.16 12.06
CA ASP A 71 7.07 11.60 10.65
C ASP A 71 5.61 11.87 10.26
N THR A 72 5.39 12.90 9.44
CA THR A 72 4.11 13.11 8.76
C THR A 72 4.13 12.36 7.43
N VAL A 73 3.27 11.36 7.32
CA VAL A 73 3.13 10.48 6.15
C VAL A 73 1.84 10.81 5.42
N VAL A 74 1.92 11.10 4.12
CA VAL A 74 0.73 11.23 3.25
C VAL A 74 0.67 10.04 2.31
N VAL A 75 -0.50 9.45 2.17
CA VAL A 75 -0.75 8.26 1.34
C VAL A 75 -1.85 8.55 0.33
N SER A 76 -1.55 8.51 -0.96
CA SER A 76 -2.57 8.59 -2.00
C SER A 76 -3.23 7.24 -2.27
N ALA A 77 -4.49 7.24 -2.74
CA ALA A 77 -5.35 6.07 -2.85
C ALA A 77 -5.40 5.27 -1.52
N ALA A 78 -5.60 5.98 -0.42
CA ALA A 78 -5.47 5.48 0.95
C ALA A 78 -6.47 4.36 1.31
N ALA A 79 -7.61 4.27 0.63
CA ALA A 79 -8.59 3.19 0.79
C ALA A 79 -8.32 1.96 -0.11
N GLY A 80 -7.30 2.02 -0.96
CA GLY A 80 -6.93 0.92 -1.87
C GLY A 80 -6.10 -0.17 -1.20
N ALA A 81 -5.89 -1.29 -1.91
CA ALA A 81 -5.22 -2.48 -1.38
C ALA A 81 -3.81 -2.21 -0.82
N VAL A 82 -3.02 -1.35 -1.46
CA VAL A 82 -1.68 -0.96 -0.98
C VAL A 82 -1.78 0.19 0.02
N GLY A 83 -2.50 1.26 -0.32
CA GLY A 83 -2.55 2.48 0.49
C GLY A 83 -3.10 2.26 1.89
N SER A 84 -4.10 1.40 2.04
CA SER A 84 -4.69 1.04 3.34
C SER A 84 -3.66 0.37 4.27
N VAL A 85 -2.80 -0.47 3.73
CA VAL A 85 -1.76 -1.15 4.49
C VAL A 85 -0.59 -0.20 4.81
N VAL A 86 -0.18 0.64 3.85
CA VAL A 86 0.87 1.66 4.04
C VAL A 86 0.59 2.52 5.25
N GLY A 87 -0.60 3.11 5.32
CA GLY A 87 -0.92 4.02 6.41
C GLY A 87 -1.06 3.33 7.76
N GLN A 88 -1.60 2.10 7.80
CA GLN A 88 -1.63 1.33 9.03
C GLN A 88 -0.22 0.99 9.53
N ILE A 89 0.70 0.58 8.65
CA ILE A 89 2.11 0.37 9.02
C ILE A 89 2.72 1.67 9.55
N ALA A 90 2.45 2.80 8.91
CA ALA A 90 2.93 4.10 9.37
C ALA A 90 2.36 4.44 10.77
N LYS A 91 1.08 4.14 11.05
CA LYS A 91 0.49 4.28 12.39
C LYS A 91 1.17 3.39 13.42
N ILE A 92 1.44 2.12 13.08
CA ILE A 92 2.18 1.18 13.95
C ILE A 92 3.57 1.72 14.30
N LYS A 93 4.22 2.44 13.39
CA LYS A 93 5.54 3.03 13.58
C LYS A 93 5.52 4.45 14.19
N GLY A 94 4.35 4.93 14.68
CA GLY A 94 4.24 6.20 15.41
C GLY A 94 4.12 7.45 14.54
N CYS A 95 3.82 7.31 13.24
CA CYS A 95 3.68 8.44 12.33
C CYS A 95 2.31 9.13 12.46
N LYS A 96 2.27 10.42 12.11
CA LYS A 96 1.03 11.12 11.75
C LYS A 96 0.67 10.77 10.31
N VAL A 97 -0.52 10.23 10.08
CA VAL A 97 -0.91 9.70 8.76
C VAL A 97 -2.11 10.45 8.18
N ILE A 98 -1.93 10.95 6.96
CA ILE A 98 -2.96 11.64 6.18
C ILE A 98 -3.26 10.80 4.95
N GLY A 99 -4.49 10.30 4.83
CA GLY A 99 -4.96 9.60 3.64
C GLY A 99 -5.54 10.57 2.61
N ILE A 100 -5.46 10.21 1.34
CA ILE A 100 -6.19 10.86 0.24
C ILE A 100 -6.99 9.77 -0.45
N ALA A 101 -8.33 9.92 -0.46
CA ALA A 101 -9.26 8.98 -1.07
C ALA A 101 -10.37 9.73 -1.82
N GLY A 102 -11.26 9.04 -2.50
CA GLY A 102 -12.35 9.66 -3.25
C GLY A 102 -13.72 9.29 -2.71
N GLY A 103 -14.40 10.25 -2.12
CA GLY A 103 -15.74 10.14 -1.54
C GLY A 103 -15.73 9.95 -0.02
N GLU A 104 -16.78 10.45 0.61
CA GLU A 104 -16.95 10.49 2.07
C GLU A 104 -16.87 9.09 2.71
N GLU A 105 -17.50 8.09 2.10
CA GLU A 105 -17.51 6.72 2.59
C GLU A 105 -16.08 6.15 2.72
N LYS A 106 -15.25 6.34 1.68
CA LYS A 106 -13.85 5.90 1.73
C LYS A 106 -13.04 6.67 2.75
N CYS A 107 -13.29 7.96 2.91
CA CYS A 107 -12.61 8.76 3.92
C CYS A 107 -13.01 8.34 5.34
N LYS A 108 -14.27 8.01 5.58
CA LYS A 108 -14.72 7.43 6.86
C LYS A 108 -14.04 6.09 7.15
N TYR A 109 -14.02 5.18 6.17
CA TYR A 109 -13.31 3.91 6.30
C TYR A 109 -11.84 4.11 6.68
N VAL A 110 -11.14 5.03 6.00
CA VAL A 110 -9.72 5.31 6.26
C VAL A 110 -9.49 5.85 7.68
N THR A 111 -10.36 6.72 8.19
CA THR A 111 -10.19 7.31 9.53
C THR A 111 -10.77 6.44 10.64
N GLU A 112 -11.96 5.88 10.45
CA GLU A 112 -12.66 5.16 11.50
C GLU A 112 -12.19 3.71 11.63
N ASP A 113 -11.95 3.02 10.52
CA ASP A 113 -11.54 1.63 10.50
C ASP A 113 -10.02 1.45 10.51
N LEU A 114 -9.30 2.17 9.63
CA LEU A 114 -7.85 2.06 9.48
C LEU A 114 -7.08 2.97 10.44
N LYS A 115 -7.76 3.84 11.17
CA LYS A 115 -7.19 4.72 12.22
C LYS A 115 -6.15 5.72 11.72
N PHE A 116 -6.24 6.17 10.46
CA PHE A 116 -5.46 7.32 10.01
C PHE A 116 -5.91 8.57 10.77
N ASP A 117 -5.01 9.53 10.95
CA ASP A 117 -5.35 10.76 11.67
C ASP A 117 -6.30 11.65 10.88
N TYR A 118 -6.17 11.64 9.54
CA TYR A 118 -7.04 12.38 8.62
C TYR A 118 -7.21 11.62 7.31
N CYS A 119 -8.33 11.87 6.62
CA CYS A 119 -8.49 11.51 5.21
C CYS A 119 -9.11 12.69 4.45
N LEU A 120 -8.51 13.06 3.34
CA LEU A 120 -8.94 14.14 2.48
C LEU A 120 -9.63 13.59 1.24
N ASP A 121 -10.84 14.08 0.95
CA ASP A 121 -11.59 13.70 -0.25
C ASP A 121 -11.12 14.55 -1.43
N TYR A 122 -10.38 13.95 -2.37
CA TYR A 122 -9.87 14.66 -3.55
C TYR A 122 -10.98 15.11 -4.53
N LYS A 123 -12.23 14.66 -4.35
CA LYS A 123 -13.40 15.08 -5.13
C LYS A 123 -14.08 16.33 -4.56
N ASN A 124 -13.71 16.75 -3.35
CA ASN A 124 -14.27 17.93 -2.71
C ASN A 124 -13.63 19.19 -3.27
N ASP A 125 -14.42 20.22 -3.54
CA ASP A 125 -13.96 21.53 -4.03
C ASP A 125 -12.95 22.18 -3.07
N ASN A 126 -13.04 21.89 -1.77
CA ASN A 126 -12.13 22.40 -0.74
C ASN A 126 -10.84 21.57 -0.58
N PHE A 127 -10.64 20.50 -1.37
CA PHE A 127 -9.53 19.56 -1.21
C PHE A 127 -8.17 20.24 -1.05
N PHE A 128 -7.85 21.20 -1.93
CA PHE A 128 -6.55 21.86 -1.87
C PHE A 128 -6.37 22.73 -0.61
N SER A 129 -7.42 23.37 -0.15
CA SER A 129 -7.42 24.15 1.10
C SER A 129 -7.21 23.25 2.31
N GLU A 130 -7.89 22.12 2.35
CA GLU A 130 -7.74 21.12 3.41
C GLU A 130 -6.34 20.49 3.39
N LEU A 131 -5.82 20.16 2.20
CA LEU A 131 -4.47 19.64 2.02
C LEU A 131 -3.43 20.63 2.58
N LYS A 132 -3.57 21.91 2.25
CA LYS A 132 -2.71 22.97 2.76
C LYS A 132 -2.76 23.08 4.28
N ASP A 133 -3.94 23.00 4.89
CA ASP A 133 -4.10 23.05 6.35
C ASP A 133 -3.44 21.85 7.03
N LYS A 134 -3.71 20.64 6.53
CA LYS A 134 -3.20 19.40 7.16
C LYS A 134 -1.71 19.16 6.94
N CYS A 135 -1.15 19.71 5.85
CA CYS A 135 0.27 19.57 5.49
C CYS A 135 1.09 20.84 5.78
N LYS A 136 0.56 21.83 6.51
CA LYS A 136 1.24 23.12 6.77
C LYS A 136 2.58 22.98 7.49
N ASP A 137 2.75 21.96 8.30
CA ASP A 137 3.98 21.68 9.05
C ASP A 137 5.01 20.87 8.25
N GLY A 138 4.67 20.53 7.00
CA GLY A 138 5.49 19.76 6.08
C GLY A 138 5.13 18.26 6.05
N VAL A 139 5.52 17.60 4.95
CA VAL A 139 5.33 16.18 4.69
C VAL A 139 6.68 15.51 4.61
N ASP A 140 6.95 14.56 5.51
CA ASP A 140 8.22 13.85 5.56
C ASP A 140 8.27 12.68 4.60
N VAL A 141 7.15 11.99 4.41
CA VAL A 141 7.02 10.91 3.44
C VAL A 141 5.71 11.04 2.66
N TYR A 142 5.82 11.01 1.35
CA TYR A 142 4.67 10.86 0.45
C TYR A 142 4.74 9.52 -0.25
N PHE A 143 3.73 8.67 -0.02
CA PHE A 143 3.57 7.40 -0.70
C PHE A 143 2.59 7.56 -1.86
N ASP A 144 3.12 7.55 -3.08
CA ASP A 144 2.36 7.86 -4.29
C ASP A 144 1.92 6.62 -5.05
N ASN A 145 0.60 6.42 -5.09
CA ASN A 145 -0.08 5.43 -5.93
C ASN A 145 -0.75 6.06 -7.15
N VAL A 146 -0.81 7.40 -7.24
CA VAL A 146 -1.70 8.12 -8.16
C VAL A 146 -0.95 8.89 -9.25
N GLY A 147 0.14 9.57 -8.89
CA GLY A 147 0.89 10.41 -9.84
C GLY A 147 0.13 11.65 -10.31
N GLY A 148 0.53 12.17 -11.46
CA GLY A 148 -0.16 13.27 -12.15
C GLY A 148 -0.25 14.55 -11.33
N ASN A 149 -1.41 15.21 -11.38
CA ASN A 149 -1.63 16.48 -10.67
C ASN A 149 -1.52 16.35 -9.15
N LEU A 150 -1.86 15.20 -8.60
CA LEU A 150 -1.76 14.99 -7.16
C LEU A 150 -0.29 15.01 -6.70
N LEU A 151 0.61 14.40 -7.46
CA LEU A 151 2.05 14.47 -7.21
C LEU A 151 2.54 15.93 -7.25
N ASN A 152 2.09 16.74 -8.22
CA ASN A 152 2.41 18.18 -8.26
C ASN A 152 1.98 18.90 -6.98
N HIS A 153 0.78 18.64 -6.50
CA HIS A 153 0.28 19.26 -5.27
C HIS A 153 1.10 18.83 -4.06
N MET A 154 1.43 17.55 -3.96
CA MET A 154 2.20 17.03 -2.83
C MET A 154 3.62 17.61 -2.76
N LEU A 155 4.29 17.80 -3.89
CA LEU A 155 5.62 18.39 -3.94
C LEU A 155 5.70 19.85 -3.42
N ILE A 156 4.55 20.54 -3.25
CA ILE A 156 4.48 21.88 -2.64
C ILE A 156 4.71 21.82 -1.12
N PHE A 157 4.28 20.72 -0.49
CA PHE A 157 4.20 20.60 0.97
C PHE A 157 5.30 19.75 1.59
N ILE A 158 6.26 19.26 0.81
CA ILE A 158 7.32 18.37 1.31
C ILE A 158 8.28 19.08 2.26
N SER A 159 8.64 18.39 3.33
CA SER A 159 9.66 18.83 4.28
C SER A 159 11.08 18.76 3.70
N LYS A 160 12.02 19.39 4.37
CA LYS A 160 13.45 19.22 4.08
C LYS A 160 13.85 17.75 4.31
N GLY A 161 14.45 17.13 3.29
CA GLY A 161 14.85 15.73 3.33
C GLY A 161 13.70 14.75 3.15
N ALA A 162 12.54 15.19 2.67
CA ALA A 162 11.39 14.33 2.42
C ALA A 162 11.71 13.19 1.44
N ARG A 163 10.99 12.10 1.58
CA ARG A 163 11.09 10.88 0.76
C ARG A 163 9.76 10.67 0.03
N ILE A 164 9.79 10.70 -1.28
CA ILE A 164 8.65 10.43 -2.14
C ILE A 164 8.82 9.03 -2.73
N VAL A 165 7.94 8.11 -2.36
CA VAL A 165 7.93 6.73 -2.86
C VAL A 165 6.94 6.64 -4.01
N ILE A 166 7.42 6.42 -5.22
CA ILE A 166 6.57 6.20 -6.40
C ILE A 166 6.26 4.71 -6.51
N CYS A 167 5.09 4.33 -6.07
CA CYS A 167 4.58 2.96 -6.13
C CYS A 167 3.74 2.72 -7.39
N GLY A 168 3.00 3.74 -7.81
CA GLY A 168 2.12 3.65 -8.97
C GLY A 168 1.73 5.02 -9.51
N ALA A 169 1.04 5.02 -10.63
CA ALA A 169 0.55 6.22 -11.28
C ALA A 169 -0.83 5.96 -11.91
N ILE A 170 -1.80 5.50 -11.09
CA ILE A 170 -3.08 5.01 -11.59
C ILE A 170 -3.85 6.06 -12.40
N SER A 171 -3.65 7.35 -12.11
CA SER A 171 -4.24 8.44 -12.90
C SER A 171 -3.68 8.54 -14.33
N GLN A 172 -2.56 7.85 -14.61
CA GLN A 172 -1.84 7.94 -15.88
C GLN A 172 -1.91 6.66 -16.72
N TYR A 173 -2.34 5.52 -16.16
CA TYR A 173 -2.27 4.20 -16.84
C TYR A 173 -3.08 4.15 -18.14
N ASN A 174 -4.20 4.87 -18.22
CA ASN A 174 -5.04 4.95 -19.40
C ASN A 174 -4.89 6.28 -20.16
N SER A 175 -3.87 7.07 -19.85
CA SER A 175 -3.62 8.36 -20.50
C SER A 175 -2.75 8.19 -21.73
N HIS A 176 -3.14 8.82 -22.83
CA HIS A 176 -2.31 8.90 -24.05
C HIS A 176 -1.05 9.75 -23.85
N LYS A 177 -1.04 10.64 -22.84
CA LYS A 177 0.08 11.49 -22.52
C LYS A 177 0.33 11.46 -21.02
N VAL A 178 1.45 10.87 -20.63
CA VAL A 178 1.90 10.87 -19.24
C VAL A 178 2.38 12.27 -18.87
N ILE A 179 1.88 12.78 -17.74
CA ILE A 179 2.25 14.10 -17.20
C ILE A 179 3.12 13.88 -15.97
N GLY A 180 4.37 14.32 -16.07
CA GLY A 180 5.29 14.37 -14.93
C GLY A 180 5.11 15.62 -14.09
N PRO A 181 5.76 15.70 -12.91
CA PRO A 181 5.68 16.89 -12.06
C PRO A 181 6.37 18.09 -12.70
N SER A 182 5.64 19.20 -12.82
CA SER A 182 6.18 20.46 -13.35
C SER A 182 7.03 21.21 -12.31
N ASN A 183 6.81 20.92 -11.03
CA ASN A 183 7.48 21.57 -9.89
C ASN A 183 8.57 20.70 -9.24
N TYR A 184 9.19 19.80 -10.01
CA TYR A 184 10.23 18.89 -9.50
C TYR A 184 11.42 19.61 -8.82
N LEU A 185 11.63 20.91 -9.10
CA LEU A 185 12.63 21.73 -8.41
C LEU A 185 12.38 21.83 -6.90
N SER A 186 11.18 21.53 -6.42
CA SER A 186 10.89 21.37 -4.98
C SER A 186 11.80 20.32 -4.33
N LEU A 187 12.20 19.29 -5.07
CA LEU A 187 13.16 18.28 -4.60
C LEU A 187 14.53 18.90 -4.30
N LEU A 188 15.01 19.76 -5.21
CA LEU A 188 16.29 20.49 -5.00
C LEU A 188 16.21 21.40 -3.78
N VAL A 189 15.17 22.23 -3.70
CA VAL A 189 15.02 23.22 -2.60
C VAL A 189 14.94 22.52 -1.26
N ASN A 190 14.23 21.39 -1.18
CA ASN A 190 14.05 20.66 0.06
C ASN A 190 15.09 19.54 0.27
N ARG A 191 16.06 19.34 -0.65
CA ARG A 191 17.02 18.21 -0.60
C ARG A 191 16.29 16.88 -0.42
N ALA A 192 15.10 16.77 -1.02
CA ALA A 192 14.23 15.60 -0.97
C ALA A 192 14.64 14.56 -2.02
N SER A 193 14.21 13.33 -1.81
CA SER A 193 14.38 12.24 -2.77
C SER A 193 13.02 11.76 -3.32
N MET A 194 13.01 11.37 -4.59
CA MET A 194 11.86 10.71 -5.21
C MET A 194 12.36 9.43 -5.87
N LYS A 195 11.83 8.28 -5.43
CA LYS A 195 12.31 6.96 -5.83
C LYS A 195 11.15 6.05 -6.23
N GLY A 196 11.28 5.40 -7.38
CA GLY A 196 10.41 4.31 -7.78
C GLY A 196 10.73 3.04 -7.02
N MET A 197 9.71 2.21 -6.76
CA MET A 197 9.87 0.90 -6.15
C MET A 197 9.13 -0.18 -6.93
N VAL A 198 9.73 -1.36 -7.02
CA VAL A 198 9.10 -2.56 -7.54
C VAL A 198 9.24 -3.67 -6.51
N VAL A 199 8.12 -4.21 -6.08
CA VAL A 199 8.06 -5.17 -4.96
C VAL A 199 8.87 -6.44 -5.21
N PHE A 200 9.04 -6.86 -6.46
CA PHE A 200 9.80 -8.06 -6.82
C PHE A 200 11.29 -8.00 -6.43
N ASP A 201 11.84 -6.80 -6.27
CA ASP A 201 13.23 -6.61 -5.83
C ASP A 201 13.46 -7.13 -4.40
N TYR A 202 12.37 -7.27 -3.62
CA TYR A 202 12.37 -7.72 -2.23
C TYR A 202 11.94 -9.18 -2.03
N ALA A 203 11.84 -9.97 -3.11
CA ALA A 203 11.27 -11.32 -3.05
C ALA A 203 11.95 -12.24 -2.01
N LYS A 204 13.23 -12.04 -1.75
CA LYS A 204 13.99 -12.81 -0.74
C LYS A 204 13.53 -12.54 0.69
N ASP A 205 12.93 -11.38 0.95
CA ASP A 205 12.51 -10.93 2.28
C ASP A 205 11.00 -11.08 2.52
N TYR A 206 10.23 -11.62 1.54
CA TYR A 206 8.76 -11.77 1.67
C TYR A 206 8.35 -12.57 2.90
N GLY A 207 9.05 -13.66 3.21
CA GLY A 207 8.73 -14.48 4.38
C GLY A 207 8.85 -13.74 5.71
N MET A 208 9.85 -12.86 5.82
CA MET A 208 10.05 -12.00 7.00
C MET A 208 8.93 -10.95 7.10
N ALA A 209 8.63 -10.25 6.01
CA ALA A 209 7.57 -9.26 5.95
C ALA A 209 6.17 -9.88 6.24
N GLN A 210 5.90 -11.05 5.66
CA GLN A 210 4.64 -11.77 5.87
C GLN A 210 4.47 -12.15 7.35
N LYS A 211 5.54 -12.63 7.99
CA LYS A 211 5.50 -12.98 9.41
C LYS A 211 5.22 -11.76 10.28
N GLU A 212 5.91 -10.65 10.06
CA GLU A 212 5.72 -9.43 10.87
C GLU A 212 4.30 -8.87 10.68
N MET A 213 3.81 -8.76 9.44
CA MET A 213 2.45 -8.30 9.17
C MET A 213 1.38 -9.23 9.75
N ARG A 214 1.60 -10.55 9.67
CA ARG A 214 0.74 -11.52 10.31
C ARG A 214 0.67 -11.33 11.82
N ASP A 215 1.82 -11.13 12.46
CA ASP A 215 1.88 -10.90 13.90
C ASP A 215 1.11 -9.61 14.27
N TRP A 216 1.21 -8.54 13.48
CA TRP A 216 0.39 -7.32 13.66
C TRP A 216 -1.11 -7.57 13.47
N ILE A 217 -1.52 -8.45 12.54
CA ILE A 217 -2.94 -8.83 12.40
C ILE A 217 -3.42 -9.53 13.67
N LEU A 218 -2.68 -10.49 14.18
CA LEU A 218 -3.03 -11.23 15.39
C LEU A 218 -3.05 -10.36 16.65
N GLU A 219 -2.25 -9.30 16.68
CA GLU A 219 -2.25 -8.29 17.73
C GLU A 219 -3.36 -7.23 17.56
N GLY A 220 -4.15 -7.29 16.49
CA GLY A 220 -5.18 -6.32 16.16
C GLY A 220 -4.67 -4.95 15.72
N LYS A 221 -3.38 -4.84 15.40
CA LYS A 221 -2.71 -3.60 14.96
C LYS A 221 -2.84 -3.35 13.46
N LEU A 222 -3.00 -4.41 12.67
CA LEU A 222 -3.15 -4.36 11.22
C LEU A 222 -4.45 -5.07 10.85
N LYS A 223 -5.36 -4.36 10.19
CA LYS A 223 -6.60 -4.92 9.66
C LYS A 223 -6.41 -5.35 8.23
N SER A 224 -6.92 -6.54 7.91
CA SER A 224 -7.15 -7.02 6.55
C SER A 224 -8.61 -6.77 6.18
N ASN A 225 -8.86 -6.31 4.98
CA ASN A 225 -10.22 -6.11 4.47
C ASN A 225 -10.24 -6.49 2.99
N GLU A 226 -11.00 -7.50 2.68
CA GLU A 226 -11.15 -8.06 1.34
C GLU A 226 -12.61 -7.94 0.90
N ASP A 227 -12.82 -7.52 -0.34
CA ASP A 227 -14.12 -7.57 -1.00
C ASP A 227 -14.32 -8.97 -1.58
N ILE A 228 -15.24 -9.73 -1.00
CA ILE A 228 -15.53 -11.12 -1.40
C ILE A 228 -16.85 -11.14 -2.17
N TYR A 229 -16.79 -11.63 -3.39
CA TYR A 229 -17.96 -11.87 -4.23
C TYR A 229 -18.13 -13.37 -4.45
N GLU A 230 -19.31 -13.87 -4.16
CA GLU A 230 -19.72 -15.24 -4.49
C GLU A 230 -20.44 -15.25 -5.83
N GLY A 231 -19.94 -16.06 -6.81
CA GLY A 231 -20.47 -16.19 -8.15
C GLY A 231 -20.88 -17.60 -8.49
#